data_8efa199b240e0b1297eacd05f80bb2ea
#
_entry.id   8efa199b240e0b1297eacd05f80bb2ea
#
_cell.length_a   1.000
_cell.length_b   1.000
_cell.length_c   1.000
_cell.angle_alpha   90.00
_cell.angle_beta   90.00
_cell.angle_gamma   90.00
#
_symmetry.space_group_name_H-M   'P 1'
#
loop_
_entity.id
_entity.type
_entity.pdbx_description
1 polymer ?
#
loop_
_entity_poly.entity_id
_entity_poly.type
_entity_poly.pdbx_seq_one_letter_code
_entity_poly.pdbx_strand_id
1 'polypeptide(L)'
;CSATLEDALINFSAAFPFHQHSTLIELVDQGECFRFDYQVRHGAINERRQDAELTMGMALNLVRHVLGPDWAPRQVAFEHAQPQGWHEHRDVFRADVTFGQRCNSLLIPKGDVVGKAMPGSDPILLMLIKDAIRQLGENGSSTGNRHEATLLDRARQTIVATLHLGEPALEDIAQTLGLSEWTLQRKLREHGISFTQLVDQIRQDSALSHLKQQNLSITQLASLLGYSETSAFSRAFKRWFGVSPKQWRGGDCRV
;
A
#
# COMPACT_ATOMS: atom_id res chain seq x y z
N CYS A 1 -22.61 2.12 -0.16
CA CYS A 1 -22.86 1.33 -1.37
C CYS A 1 -22.62 -0.18 -1.16
N SER A 2 -21.71 -0.60 -0.27
CA SER A 2 -21.50 -2.03 0.05
C SER A 2 -22.70 -2.61 0.78
N ALA A 3 -22.95 -3.92 0.64
CA ALA A 3 -24.08 -4.58 1.27
C ALA A 3 -23.88 -4.74 2.79
N THR A 4 -22.66 -5.11 3.20
CA THR A 4 -22.29 -5.33 4.59
C THR A 4 -21.11 -4.45 5.00
N LEU A 5 -20.90 -4.30 6.30
CA LEU A 5 -19.76 -3.58 6.86
C LEU A 5 -18.44 -4.31 6.53
N GLU A 6 -18.44 -5.63 6.52
CA GLU A 6 -17.31 -6.44 6.08
C GLU A 6 -16.95 -6.14 4.63
N ASP A 7 -17.93 -6.17 3.71
CA ASP A 7 -17.72 -5.78 2.32
C ASP A 7 -17.23 -4.33 2.17
N ALA A 8 -17.70 -3.43 3.04
CA ALA A 8 -17.26 -2.03 3.02
C ALA A 8 -15.78 -1.90 3.39
N LEU A 9 -15.31 -2.62 4.41
CA LEU A 9 -13.90 -2.64 4.80
C LEU A 9 -13.02 -3.28 3.71
N ILE A 10 -13.47 -4.38 3.10
CA ILE A 10 -12.77 -5.02 1.98
C ILE A 10 -12.69 -4.07 0.79
N ASN A 11 -13.81 -3.45 0.40
CA ASN A 11 -13.85 -2.53 -0.73
C ASN A 11 -13.03 -1.26 -0.47
N PHE A 12 -13.02 -0.74 0.76
CA PHE A 12 -12.19 0.39 1.16
C PHE A 12 -10.70 0.04 1.00
N SER A 13 -10.26 -1.12 1.51
CA SER A 13 -8.89 -1.59 1.39
C SER A 13 -8.48 -1.80 -0.08
N ALA A 14 -9.38 -2.30 -0.92
CA ALA A 14 -9.12 -2.56 -2.34
C ALA A 14 -9.08 -1.27 -3.19
N ALA A 15 -9.89 -0.26 -2.83
CA ALA A 15 -9.99 0.99 -3.59
C ALA A 15 -8.89 2.01 -3.27
N PHE A 16 -8.34 1.98 -2.06
CA PHE A 16 -7.39 2.99 -1.57
C PHE A 16 -6.09 3.09 -2.39
N PRO A 17 -5.47 1.99 -2.88
CA PRO A 17 -4.27 2.05 -3.71
C PRO A 17 -4.44 2.84 -5.02
N PHE A 18 -5.68 2.99 -5.50
CA PHE A 18 -5.98 3.83 -6.67
C PHE A 18 -5.97 5.34 -6.35
N HIS A 19 -6.18 5.68 -5.09
CA HIS A 19 -6.16 7.06 -4.61
C HIS A 19 -4.75 7.50 -4.21
N GLN A 20 -3.99 6.60 -3.57
CA GLN A 20 -2.66 6.91 -3.06
C GLN A 20 -1.67 5.80 -3.42
N HIS A 21 -0.80 6.07 -4.40
CA HIS A 21 0.22 5.14 -4.83
C HIS A 21 1.27 4.92 -3.72
N SER A 22 1.83 3.71 -3.65
CA SER A 22 2.83 3.32 -2.65
C SER A 22 2.31 3.30 -1.20
N THR A 23 1.02 3.01 -1.01
CA THR A 23 0.45 2.68 0.30
C THR A 23 0.08 1.21 0.37
N LEU A 24 0.29 0.60 1.54
CA LEU A 24 -0.30 -0.68 1.89
C LEU A 24 -1.58 -0.42 2.68
N ILE A 25 -2.69 -0.94 2.19
CA ILE A 25 -3.89 -1.16 3.00
C ILE A 25 -4.29 -2.62 2.85
N GLU A 26 -4.51 -3.27 3.97
CA GLU A 26 -4.87 -4.68 4.00
C GLU A 26 -5.83 -4.98 5.14
N LEU A 27 -6.86 -5.77 4.88
CA LEU A 27 -7.73 -6.34 5.90
C LEU A 27 -7.32 -7.81 6.09
N VAL A 28 -6.68 -8.11 7.22
CA VAL A 28 -6.15 -9.43 7.54
C VAL A 28 -7.09 -10.14 8.50
N ASP A 29 -7.53 -11.34 8.14
CA ASP A 29 -8.28 -12.21 9.04
C ASP A 29 -7.36 -12.86 10.09
N GLN A 30 -7.61 -12.59 11.38
CA GLN A 30 -6.88 -13.14 12.51
C GLN A 30 -7.76 -14.07 13.39
N GLY A 31 -8.75 -14.71 12.81
CA GLY A 31 -9.66 -15.61 13.53
C GLY A 31 -10.77 -14.85 14.24
N GLU A 32 -10.58 -14.36 15.47
CA GLU A 32 -11.60 -13.61 16.23
C GLU A 32 -11.72 -12.15 15.81
N CYS A 33 -10.70 -11.59 15.17
CA CYS A 33 -10.65 -10.19 14.77
C CYS A 33 -10.23 -10.06 13.29
N PHE A 34 -10.68 -8.99 12.66
CA PHE A 34 -10.03 -8.44 11.50
C PHE A 34 -8.96 -7.43 11.95
N ARG A 35 -7.77 -7.47 11.33
CA ARG A 35 -6.76 -6.43 11.49
C ARG A 35 -6.72 -5.62 10.21
N PHE A 36 -7.07 -4.35 10.32
CA PHE A 36 -6.94 -3.37 9.25
C PHE A 36 -5.56 -2.73 9.35
N ASP A 37 -4.69 -3.00 8.38
CA ASP A 37 -3.31 -2.51 8.33
C ASP A 37 -3.19 -1.36 7.34
N TYR A 38 -2.42 -0.33 7.72
CA TYR A 38 -2.09 0.81 6.88
C TYR A 38 -0.62 1.20 6.99
N GLN A 39 0.05 1.40 5.86
CA GLN A 39 1.42 1.87 5.83
C GLN A 39 1.71 2.66 4.56
N VAL A 40 2.30 3.85 4.69
CA VAL A 40 2.86 4.61 3.58
C VAL A 40 4.25 4.07 3.26
N ARG A 41 4.47 3.63 2.01
CA ARG A 41 5.73 3.04 1.56
C ARG A 41 6.53 3.94 0.64
N HIS A 42 6.10 5.18 0.44
CA HIS A 42 6.81 6.14 -0.39
C HIS A 42 8.05 6.67 0.32
N GLY A 43 9.24 6.37 -0.22
CA GLY A 43 10.54 6.66 0.42
C GLY A 43 10.85 8.15 0.64
N ALA A 44 10.17 9.05 -0.08
CA ALA A 44 10.36 10.50 0.06
C ALA A 44 9.47 11.13 1.15
N ILE A 45 8.51 10.39 1.71
CA ILE A 45 7.63 10.91 2.77
C ILE A 45 8.21 10.53 4.13
N ASN A 46 8.86 11.46 4.79
CA ASN A 46 9.47 11.26 6.11
C ASN A 46 8.49 11.46 7.26
N GLU A 47 7.51 12.36 7.11
CA GLU A 47 6.49 12.62 8.12
C GLU A 47 5.17 11.96 7.73
N ARG A 48 4.95 10.76 8.27
CA ARG A 48 3.79 9.90 7.94
C ARG A 48 2.73 9.89 9.04
N ARG A 49 2.98 10.63 10.14
CA ARG A 49 2.14 10.57 11.32
C ARG A 49 0.71 11.03 11.06
N GLN A 50 0.54 12.24 10.52
CA GLN A 50 -0.79 12.82 10.30
C GLN A 50 -1.61 12.01 9.31
N ASP A 51 -0.96 11.51 8.27
CA ASP A 51 -1.59 10.65 7.26
C ASP A 51 -2.04 9.31 7.87
N ALA A 52 -1.21 8.70 8.72
CA ALA A 52 -1.58 7.48 9.45
C ALA A 52 -2.74 7.71 10.42
N GLU A 53 -2.68 8.78 11.21
CA GLU A 53 -3.73 9.14 12.17
C GLU A 53 -5.06 9.42 11.45
N LEU A 54 -5.02 10.14 10.31
CA LEU A 54 -6.19 10.41 9.49
C LEU A 54 -6.81 9.12 8.93
N THR A 55 -5.99 8.25 8.34
CA THR A 55 -6.47 7.01 7.72
C THR A 55 -7.06 6.06 8.77
N MET A 56 -6.41 5.92 9.93
CA MET A 56 -6.97 5.15 11.04
C MET A 56 -8.29 5.74 11.54
N GLY A 57 -8.41 7.08 11.63
CA GLY A 57 -9.64 7.78 11.96
C GLY A 57 -10.75 7.58 10.92
N MET A 58 -10.40 7.53 9.62
CA MET A 58 -11.37 7.22 8.56
C MET A 58 -11.91 5.80 8.69
N ALA A 59 -11.04 4.81 8.91
CA ALA A 59 -11.44 3.42 9.13
C ALA A 59 -12.32 3.27 10.37
N LEU A 60 -11.96 3.94 11.48
CA LEU A 60 -12.78 4.01 12.70
C LEU A 60 -14.18 4.56 12.41
N ASN A 61 -14.26 5.70 11.69
CA ASN A 61 -15.52 6.35 11.38
C ASN A 61 -16.40 5.52 10.44
N LEU A 62 -15.80 4.75 9.52
CA LEU A 62 -16.54 3.81 8.68
C LEU A 62 -17.27 2.77 9.54
N VAL A 63 -16.61 2.22 10.53
CA VAL A 63 -17.21 1.23 11.44
C VAL A 63 -18.25 1.90 12.34
N ARG A 64 -17.96 3.08 12.91
CA ARG A 64 -18.90 3.86 13.75
C ARG A 64 -20.15 4.31 13.00
N HIS A 65 -20.06 4.52 11.71
CA HIS A 65 -21.23 4.83 10.88
C HIS A 65 -22.31 3.74 10.94
N VAL A 66 -21.90 2.49 11.15
CA VAL A 66 -22.81 1.33 11.21
C VAL A 66 -23.15 0.94 12.65
N LEU A 67 -22.13 0.92 13.51
CA LEU A 67 -22.26 0.39 14.89
C LEU A 67 -22.56 1.47 15.93
N GLY A 68 -22.53 2.73 15.53
CA GLY A 68 -22.77 3.87 16.41
C GLY A 68 -21.46 4.53 16.90
N PRO A 69 -21.57 5.80 17.36
CA PRO A 69 -20.42 6.64 17.69
C PRO A 69 -19.62 6.14 18.90
N ASP A 70 -20.21 5.28 19.73
CA ASP A 70 -19.58 4.76 20.94
C ASP A 70 -18.78 3.48 20.70
N TRP A 71 -18.86 2.91 19.49
CA TRP A 71 -18.08 1.74 19.15
C TRP A 71 -16.57 2.04 19.22
N ALA A 72 -15.82 1.07 19.73
CA ALA A 72 -14.37 1.15 19.86
C ALA A 72 -13.71 -0.13 19.32
N PRO A 73 -12.55 -0.03 18.65
CA PRO A 73 -11.76 -1.20 18.28
C PRO A 73 -11.14 -1.87 19.52
N ARG A 74 -10.72 -3.10 19.39
CA ARG A 74 -10.05 -3.81 20.48
C ARG A 74 -8.67 -3.20 20.81
N GLN A 75 -7.97 -2.71 19.79
CA GLN A 75 -6.65 -2.09 19.89
C GLN A 75 -6.37 -1.22 18.67
N VAL A 76 -5.56 -0.19 18.86
CA VAL A 76 -4.97 0.62 17.78
C VAL A 76 -3.46 0.65 17.95
N ALA A 77 -2.74 0.51 16.84
CA ALA A 77 -1.29 0.59 16.82
C ALA A 77 -0.84 1.64 15.80
N PHE A 78 0.19 2.41 16.13
CA PHE A 78 0.82 3.38 15.25
C PHE A 78 2.30 3.08 15.06
N GLU A 79 2.79 3.27 13.82
CA GLU A 79 4.21 3.11 13.45
C GLU A 79 5.08 4.23 14.05
N HIS A 80 4.55 5.45 14.13
CA HIS A 80 5.30 6.59 14.66
C HIS A 80 5.53 6.52 16.17
N ALA A 81 6.54 7.25 16.65
CA ALA A 81 6.82 7.38 18.08
C ALA A 81 5.65 8.05 18.81
N GLN A 82 5.52 7.75 20.09
CA GLN A 82 4.49 8.34 20.95
C GLN A 82 4.59 9.86 20.96
N PRO A 83 3.54 10.59 20.50
CA PRO A 83 3.57 12.05 20.46
C PRO A 83 3.27 12.68 21.81
N GLN A 84 3.63 13.96 21.95
CA GLN A 84 3.07 14.76 23.03
C GLN A 84 1.55 14.86 22.87
N GLY A 85 0.79 14.74 23.96
CA GLY A 85 -0.67 14.73 23.90
C GLY A 85 -1.29 13.41 23.44
N TRP A 86 -0.54 12.30 23.45
CA TRP A 86 -1.00 10.97 23.03
C TRP A 86 -2.31 10.50 23.70
N HIS A 87 -2.69 11.09 24.83
CA HIS A 87 -3.96 10.80 25.51
C HIS A 87 -5.17 11.10 24.61
N GLU A 88 -5.07 12.12 23.73
CA GLU A 88 -6.11 12.46 22.77
C GLU A 88 -6.41 11.29 21.82
N HIS A 89 -5.42 10.48 21.48
CA HIS A 89 -5.62 9.28 20.68
C HIS A 89 -6.52 8.27 21.39
N ARG A 90 -6.32 8.09 22.71
CA ARG A 90 -7.18 7.21 23.51
C ARG A 90 -8.61 7.73 23.59
N ASP A 91 -8.78 9.03 23.68
CA ASP A 91 -10.10 9.66 23.73
C ASP A 91 -10.83 9.51 22.39
N VAL A 92 -10.12 9.71 21.27
CA VAL A 92 -10.67 9.55 19.91
C VAL A 92 -11.02 8.09 19.62
N PHE A 93 -10.07 7.19 19.83
CA PHE A 93 -10.25 5.78 19.50
C PHE A 93 -11.03 5.00 20.56
N ARG A 94 -11.07 5.48 21.80
CA ARG A 94 -11.68 4.82 22.98
C ARG A 94 -11.15 3.40 23.17
N ALA A 95 -9.88 3.17 22.86
CA ALA A 95 -9.22 1.88 22.89
C ALA A 95 -7.78 2.03 23.40
N ASP A 96 -7.12 0.91 23.66
CA ASP A 96 -5.69 0.92 23.91
C ASP A 96 -4.94 1.30 22.65
N VAL A 97 -4.07 2.32 22.76
CA VAL A 97 -3.26 2.83 21.67
C VAL A 97 -1.78 2.57 21.97
N THR A 98 -1.11 1.89 21.06
CA THR A 98 0.33 1.59 21.14
C THR A 98 1.09 2.32 20.04
N PHE A 99 2.32 2.76 20.33
CA PHE A 99 3.17 3.51 19.41
C PHE A 99 4.50 2.78 19.16
N GLY A 100 5.23 3.18 18.11
CA GLY A 100 6.51 2.56 17.74
C GLY A 100 6.32 1.14 17.19
N GLN A 101 5.16 0.83 16.65
CA GLN A 101 4.85 -0.47 16.09
C GLN A 101 5.33 -0.58 14.64
N ARG A 102 5.34 -1.78 14.07
CA ARG A 102 5.83 -2.03 12.71
C ARG A 102 4.90 -1.50 11.61
N CYS A 103 3.63 -1.29 11.94
CA CYS A 103 2.59 -0.90 11.00
C CYS A 103 1.47 -0.19 11.79
N ASN A 104 0.76 0.72 11.13
CA ASN A 104 -0.45 1.28 11.70
C ASN A 104 -1.56 0.24 11.56
N SER A 105 -2.24 -0.10 12.63
CA SER A 105 -3.29 -1.12 12.58
C SER A 105 -4.46 -0.83 13.51
N LEU A 106 -5.65 -1.29 13.09
CA LEU A 106 -6.88 -1.25 13.84
C LEU A 106 -7.39 -2.69 14.01
N LEU A 107 -7.54 -3.14 15.23
CA LEU A 107 -8.03 -4.50 15.53
C LEU A 107 -9.53 -4.47 15.78
N ILE A 108 -10.30 -5.07 14.88
CA ILE A 108 -11.76 -5.00 14.81
C ILE A 108 -12.33 -6.38 15.17
N PRO A 109 -13.11 -6.55 16.25
CA PRO A 109 -13.74 -7.82 16.56
C PRO A 109 -14.68 -8.27 15.43
N LYS A 110 -14.53 -9.50 14.94
CA LYS A 110 -15.39 -10.04 13.87
C LYS A 110 -16.86 -10.10 14.25
N GLY A 111 -17.16 -10.42 15.51
CA GLY A 111 -18.52 -10.47 16.03
C GLY A 111 -19.28 -9.15 15.87
N ASP A 112 -18.55 -8.03 15.82
CA ASP A 112 -19.15 -6.71 15.63
C ASP A 112 -19.45 -6.39 14.17
N VAL A 113 -18.73 -7.00 13.21
CA VAL A 113 -18.70 -6.61 11.79
C VAL A 113 -19.45 -7.58 10.90
N VAL A 114 -19.24 -8.89 11.13
CA VAL A 114 -19.83 -9.94 10.27
C VAL A 114 -21.34 -9.90 10.31
N GLY A 115 -21.96 -9.88 9.13
CA GLY A 115 -23.42 -9.86 8.98
C GLY A 115 -24.08 -8.50 9.28
N LYS A 116 -23.33 -7.45 9.59
CA LYS A 116 -23.89 -6.10 9.78
C LYS A 116 -24.18 -5.43 8.45
N ALA A 117 -25.43 -5.10 8.19
CA ALA A 117 -25.86 -4.41 6.98
C ALA A 117 -25.35 -2.96 6.96
N MET A 118 -24.91 -2.49 5.81
CA MET A 118 -24.54 -1.08 5.61
C MET A 118 -25.79 -0.23 5.39
N PRO A 119 -25.95 0.91 6.11
CA PRO A 119 -27.00 1.87 5.80
C PRO A 119 -26.79 2.44 4.40
N GLY A 120 -27.88 2.56 3.62
CA GLY A 120 -27.81 3.10 2.26
C GLY A 120 -27.05 2.22 1.27
N SER A 121 -27.09 0.89 1.44
CA SER A 121 -26.54 -0.06 0.48
C SER A 121 -27.15 0.13 -0.90
N ASP A 122 -26.30 0.32 -1.90
CA ASP A 122 -26.67 0.43 -3.33
C ASP A 122 -25.68 -0.38 -4.18
N PRO A 123 -26.03 -1.61 -4.54
CA PRO A 123 -25.17 -2.48 -5.34
C PRO A 123 -24.89 -1.94 -6.74
N ILE A 124 -25.83 -1.21 -7.33
CA ILE A 124 -25.67 -0.63 -8.68
C ILE A 124 -24.64 0.50 -8.61
N LEU A 125 -24.79 1.40 -7.64
CA LEU A 125 -23.83 2.48 -7.41
C LEU A 125 -22.43 1.93 -7.07
N LEU A 126 -22.34 0.86 -6.27
CA LEU A 126 -21.07 0.21 -5.98
C LEU A 126 -20.41 -0.34 -7.24
N MET A 127 -21.18 -0.97 -8.12
CA MET A 127 -20.69 -1.49 -9.40
C MET A 127 -20.17 -0.35 -10.28
N LEU A 128 -20.93 0.74 -10.40
CA LEU A 128 -20.54 1.92 -11.18
C LEU A 128 -19.27 2.58 -10.62
N ILE A 129 -19.15 2.70 -9.28
CA ILE A 129 -17.95 3.24 -8.64
C ILE A 129 -16.75 2.34 -8.89
N LYS A 130 -16.89 1.01 -8.76
CA LYS A 130 -15.82 0.06 -9.05
C LYS A 130 -15.37 0.13 -10.51
N ASP A 131 -16.32 0.23 -11.44
CA ASP A 131 -16.00 0.39 -12.86
C ASP A 131 -15.33 1.74 -13.14
N ALA A 132 -15.80 2.83 -12.53
CA ALA A 132 -15.17 4.14 -12.65
C ALA A 132 -13.73 4.14 -12.06
N ILE A 133 -13.51 3.55 -10.90
CA ILE A 133 -12.17 3.41 -10.29
C ILE A 133 -11.28 2.58 -11.21
N ARG A 134 -11.77 1.45 -11.75
CA ARG A 134 -11.03 0.63 -12.70
C ARG A 134 -10.68 1.41 -13.96
N GLN A 135 -11.64 2.13 -14.55
CA GLN A 135 -11.41 2.98 -15.71
C GLN A 135 -10.46 4.16 -15.41
N LEU A 136 -10.51 4.73 -14.21
CA LEU A 136 -9.54 5.72 -13.76
C LEU A 136 -8.16 5.10 -13.54
N GLY A 137 -8.08 3.87 -13.06
CA GLY A 137 -6.84 3.10 -12.94
C GLY A 137 -6.28 2.72 -14.31
N GLU A 138 -7.14 2.30 -15.23
CA GLU A 138 -6.82 2.02 -16.62
C GLU A 138 -6.68 3.32 -17.45
N ASN A 139 -7.46 4.35 -17.13
CA ASN A 139 -7.49 5.68 -17.75
C ASN A 139 -6.82 6.76 -16.89
N GLY A 140 -6.18 6.43 -15.79
CA GLY A 140 -5.33 7.35 -15.02
C GLY A 140 -4.26 8.03 -15.87
N SER A 141 -4.28 7.69 -17.15
CA SER A 141 -3.58 8.29 -18.29
C SER A 141 -4.38 9.33 -19.04
N SER A 142 -5.58 9.75 -18.66
CA SER A 142 -6.34 10.55 -19.60
C SER A 142 -7.27 11.63 -19.03
N THR A 143 -6.73 12.62 -18.30
CA THR A 143 -7.25 14.00 -18.40
C THR A 143 -6.22 14.97 -17.79
N GLY A 144 -5.49 15.65 -18.66
CA GLY A 144 -4.69 16.83 -18.28
C GLY A 144 -3.19 16.72 -18.33
N ASN A 145 -2.59 15.72 -18.94
CA ASN A 145 -1.22 15.69 -19.48
C ASN A 145 -0.97 14.34 -20.14
N ARG A 146 -1.73 14.06 -21.19
CA ARG A 146 -1.75 12.77 -21.90
C ARG A 146 -0.39 12.24 -22.35
N HIS A 147 0.60 13.10 -22.52
CA HIS A 147 1.94 12.69 -22.97
C HIS A 147 2.90 12.36 -21.82
N GLU A 148 2.72 12.95 -20.64
CA GLU A 148 3.67 12.78 -19.53
C GLU A 148 3.32 11.56 -18.64
N ALA A 149 2.03 11.36 -18.31
CA ALA A 149 1.57 10.17 -17.60
C ALA A 149 1.91 8.88 -18.38
N THR A 150 1.69 8.89 -19.71
CA THR A 150 2.07 7.75 -20.58
C THR A 150 3.57 7.47 -20.60
N LEU A 151 4.43 8.46 -20.42
CA LEU A 151 5.88 8.20 -20.38
C LEU A 151 6.31 7.49 -19.08
N LEU A 152 5.83 7.96 -17.95
CA LEU A 152 6.13 7.34 -16.66
C LEU A 152 5.61 5.90 -16.59
N ASP A 153 4.39 5.67 -17.07
CA ASP A 153 3.78 4.35 -17.14
C ASP A 153 4.54 3.42 -18.10
N ARG A 154 4.92 3.93 -19.27
CA ARG A 154 5.77 3.19 -20.22
C ARG A 154 7.13 2.86 -19.63
N ALA A 155 7.75 3.80 -18.91
CA ALA A 155 9.01 3.56 -18.21
C ALA A 155 8.84 2.46 -17.14
N ARG A 156 7.78 2.51 -16.33
CA ARG A 156 7.44 1.47 -15.35
C ARG A 156 7.26 0.11 -16.02
N GLN A 157 6.46 0.02 -17.07
CA GLN A 157 6.21 -1.22 -17.80
C GLN A 157 7.49 -1.80 -18.40
N THR A 158 8.33 -0.94 -19.00
CA THR A 158 9.62 -1.37 -19.57
C THR A 158 10.56 -1.89 -18.50
N ILE A 159 10.67 -1.20 -17.35
CA ILE A 159 11.49 -1.66 -16.22
C ILE A 159 10.96 -3.00 -15.69
N VAL A 160 9.65 -3.16 -15.46
CA VAL A 160 9.05 -4.43 -15.02
C VAL A 160 9.37 -5.57 -15.98
N ALA A 161 9.24 -5.33 -17.28
CA ALA A 161 9.52 -6.34 -18.32
C ALA A 161 10.99 -6.77 -18.38
N THR A 162 11.92 -5.88 -18.04
CA THR A 162 13.36 -6.14 -18.13
C THR A 162 14.00 -6.49 -16.77
N LEU A 163 13.27 -6.35 -15.67
CA LEU A 163 13.80 -6.51 -14.32
C LEU A 163 14.47 -7.88 -14.08
N HIS A 164 13.90 -8.94 -14.66
CA HIS A 164 14.41 -10.31 -14.55
C HIS A 164 15.73 -10.56 -15.31
N LEU A 165 16.12 -9.63 -16.20
CA LEU A 165 17.37 -9.71 -16.96
C LEU A 165 18.58 -9.19 -16.17
N GLY A 166 18.35 -8.51 -15.05
CA GLY A 166 19.38 -7.93 -14.21
C GLY A 166 19.02 -6.52 -13.74
N GLU A 167 20.05 -5.74 -13.40
CA GLU A 167 19.85 -4.35 -13.00
C GLU A 167 19.46 -3.50 -14.20
N PRO A 168 18.28 -2.82 -14.17
CA PRO A 168 17.87 -1.95 -15.27
C PRO A 168 18.84 -0.79 -15.46
N ALA A 169 19.43 -0.65 -16.64
CA ALA A 169 20.25 0.50 -16.99
C ALA A 169 19.37 1.62 -17.55
N LEU A 170 19.67 2.87 -17.16
CA LEU A 170 18.96 4.03 -17.66
C LEU A 170 19.02 4.15 -19.18
N GLU A 171 20.18 3.82 -19.76
CA GLU A 171 20.45 3.83 -21.21
C GLU A 171 19.48 2.90 -21.96
N ASP A 172 19.35 1.64 -21.49
CA ASP A 172 18.50 0.63 -22.14
C ASP A 172 17.02 1.02 -22.10
N ILE A 173 16.57 1.55 -20.96
CA ILE A 173 15.20 2.00 -20.78
C ILE A 173 14.92 3.24 -21.64
N ALA A 174 15.85 4.20 -21.68
CA ALA A 174 15.71 5.39 -22.51
C ALA A 174 15.67 5.01 -23.99
N GLN A 175 16.55 4.13 -24.47
CA GLN A 175 16.58 3.63 -25.82
C GLN A 175 15.26 2.94 -26.22
N THR A 176 14.75 2.07 -25.35
CA THR A 176 13.46 1.37 -25.56
C THR A 176 12.29 2.36 -25.67
N LEU A 177 12.35 3.47 -24.95
CA LEU A 177 11.34 4.52 -25.00
C LEU A 177 11.53 5.50 -26.16
N GLY A 178 12.60 5.39 -26.93
CA GLY A 178 12.95 6.32 -28.03
C GLY A 178 13.41 7.70 -27.53
N LEU A 179 14.04 7.74 -26.34
CA LEU A 179 14.50 8.97 -25.70
C LEU A 179 16.01 8.92 -25.45
N SER A 180 16.64 10.11 -25.29
CA SER A 180 17.97 10.17 -24.70
C SER A 180 17.88 10.02 -23.18
N GLU A 181 18.93 9.49 -22.55
CA GLU A 181 19.04 9.37 -21.08
C GLU A 181 18.75 10.71 -20.36
N TRP A 182 19.32 11.79 -20.89
CA TRP A 182 19.12 13.12 -20.33
C TRP A 182 17.63 13.52 -20.36
N THR A 183 16.94 13.24 -21.47
CA THR A 183 15.49 13.52 -21.60
C THR A 183 14.68 12.71 -20.61
N LEU A 184 14.98 11.41 -20.47
CA LEU A 184 14.29 10.55 -19.52
C LEU A 184 14.54 11.01 -18.07
N GLN A 185 15.80 11.30 -17.69
CA GLN A 185 16.14 11.83 -16.37
C GLN A 185 15.45 13.15 -16.06
N ARG A 186 15.43 14.08 -17.00
CA ARG A 186 14.77 15.38 -16.84
C ARG A 186 13.27 15.18 -16.58
N LYS A 187 12.60 14.35 -17.40
CA LYS A 187 11.17 14.09 -17.25
C LYS A 187 10.84 13.38 -15.93
N LEU A 188 11.65 12.44 -15.49
CA LEU A 188 11.49 11.82 -14.17
C LEU A 188 11.63 12.85 -13.04
N ARG A 189 12.59 13.79 -13.13
CA ARG A 189 12.75 14.87 -12.14
C ARG A 189 11.59 15.84 -12.13
N GLU A 190 10.98 16.13 -13.27
CA GLU A 190 9.76 16.95 -13.38
C GLU A 190 8.60 16.32 -12.60
N HIS A 191 8.58 14.97 -12.47
CA HIS A 191 7.66 14.22 -11.62
C HIS A 191 8.18 13.97 -10.19
N GLY A 192 9.27 14.61 -9.79
CA GLY A 192 9.84 14.50 -8.42
C GLY A 192 10.48 13.16 -8.11
N ILE A 193 10.82 12.34 -9.11
CA ILE A 193 11.42 11.00 -8.93
C ILE A 193 12.72 10.86 -9.71
N SER A 194 13.72 10.17 -9.14
CA SER A 194 14.90 9.73 -9.88
C SER A 194 14.69 8.34 -10.48
N PHE A 195 15.50 7.99 -11.50
CA PHE A 195 15.44 6.65 -12.10
C PHE A 195 15.69 5.53 -11.07
N THR A 196 16.68 5.71 -10.20
CA THR A 196 16.97 4.75 -9.12
C THR A 196 15.79 4.58 -8.16
N GLN A 197 15.14 5.68 -7.79
CA GLN A 197 13.93 5.63 -6.96
C GLN A 197 12.78 4.91 -7.66
N LEU A 198 12.60 5.13 -8.97
CA LEU A 198 11.58 4.44 -9.76
C LEU A 198 11.84 2.93 -9.80
N VAL A 199 13.08 2.50 -10.04
CA VAL A 199 13.47 1.08 -10.02
C VAL A 199 13.26 0.48 -8.63
N ASP A 200 13.66 1.19 -7.57
CA ASP A 200 13.45 0.74 -6.18
C ASP A 200 11.96 0.58 -5.85
N GLN A 201 11.10 1.51 -6.26
CA GLN A 201 9.64 1.40 -6.07
C GLN A 201 9.09 0.15 -6.77
N ILE A 202 9.45 -0.06 -8.04
CA ILE A 202 8.99 -1.21 -8.81
C ILE A 202 9.44 -2.52 -8.16
N ARG A 203 10.69 -2.58 -7.68
CA ARG A 203 11.22 -3.74 -6.95
C ARG A 203 10.47 -4.00 -5.65
N GLN A 204 10.12 -2.96 -4.90
CA GLN A 204 9.33 -3.05 -3.67
C GLN A 204 7.94 -3.63 -3.94
N ASP A 205 7.21 -3.05 -4.90
CA ASP A 205 5.85 -3.46 -5.24
C ASP A 205 5.82 -4.92 -5.74
N SER A 206 6.78 -5.27 -6.62
CA SER A 206 6.90 -6.63 -7.14
C SER A 206 7.29 -7.64 -6.05
N ALA A 207 8.23 -7.27 -5.14
CA ALA A 207 8.62 -8.13 -4.03
C ALA A 207 7.44 -8.50 -3.15
N LEU A 208 6.61 -7.51 -2.79
CA LEU A 208 5.45 -7.74 -1.94
C LEU A 208 4.38 -8.58 -2.61
N SER A 209 4.10 -8.30 -3.90
CA SER A 209 3.14 -9.08 -4.67
C SER A 209 3.50 -10.56 -4.71
N HIS A 210 4.77 -10.87 -5.01
CA HIS A 210 5.23 -12.26 -5.08
C HIS A 210 5.37 -12.94 -3.71
N LEU A 211 5.75 -12.20 -2.66
CA LEU A 211 5.82 -12.76 -1.30
C LEU A 211 4.44 -13.15 -0.76
N LYS A 212 3.39 -12.45 -1.14
CA LYS A 212 2.00 -12.79 -0.80
C LYS A 212 1.55 -14.10 -1.45
N GLN A 213 1.94 -14.35 -2.68
CA GLN A 213 1.54 -15.55 -3.45
C GLN A 213 2.24 -16.83 -2.98
N GLN A 214 3.26 -16.78 -2.14
CA GLN A 214 4.04 -17.89 -1.56
C GLN A 214 4.64 -18.92 -2.56
N ASN A 215 4.53 -18.69 -3.87
CA ASN A 215 4.86 -19.66 -4.90
C ASN A 215 6.35 -19.68 -5.30
N LEU A 216 7.14 -18.70 -4.85
CA LEU A 216 8.55 -18.55 -5.21
C LEU A 216 9.45 -18.64 -3.98
N SER A 217 10.62 -19.26 -4.11
CA SER A 217 11.68 -19.18 -3.10
C SER A 217 12.24 -17.75 -3.03
N ILE A 218 12.87 -17.39 -1.90
CA ILE A 218 13.51 -16.07 -1.76
C ILE A 218 14.62 -15.87 -2.81
N THR A 219 15.31 -16.95 -3.18
CA THR A 219 16.34 -16.93 -4.23
C THR A 219 15.74 -16.66 -5.61
N GLN A 220 14.65 -17.35 -5.95
CA GLN A 220 13.94 -17.11 -7.21
C GLN A 220 13.37 -15.70 -7.28
N LEU A 221 12.83 -15.20 -6.16
CA LEU A 221 12.34 -13.83 -6.08
C LEU A 221 13.47 -12.80 -6.26
N ALA A 222 14.64 -13.02 -5.64
CA ALA A 222 15.80 -12.15 -5.83
C ALA A 222 16.21 -12.08 -7.31
N SER A 223 16.31 -13.24 -7.98
CA SER A 223 16.61 -13.30 -9.42
C SER A 223 15.55 -12.60 -10.27
N LEU A 224 14.26 -12.80 -9.98
CA LEU A 224 13.16 -12.15 -10.70
C LEU A 224 13.19 -10.61 -10.56
N LEU A 225 13.69 -10.11 -9.44
CA LEU A 225 13.84 -8.68 -9.17
C LEU A 225 15.17 -8.09 -9.65
N GLY A 226 15.96 -8.88 -10.42
CA GLY A 226 17.21 -8.43 -11.01
C GLY A 226 18.39 -8.35 -10.05
N TYR A 227 18.35 -9.07 -8.93
CA TYR A 227 19.48 -9.18 -8.02
C TYR A 227 20.33 -10.40 -8.36
N SER A 228 21.62 -10.21 -8.55
CA SER A 228 22.60 -11.29 -8.76
C SER A 228 22.75 -12.17 -7.51
N GLU A 229 22.54 -11.60 -6.33
CA GLU A 229 22.74 -12.24 -5.04
C GLU A 229 21.51 -12.13 -4.14
N THR A 230 21.06 -13.26 -3.57
CA THR A 230 19.95 -13.28 -2.59
C THR A 230 20.26 -12.42 -1.35
N SER A 231 21.53 -12.31 -1.00
CA SER A 231 22.03 -11.48 0.10
C SER A 231 21.80 -9.99 -0.17
N ALA A 232 22.03 -9.53 -1.40
CA ALA A 232 21.80 -8.13 -1.82
C ALA A 232 20.30 -7.80 -1.76
N PHE A 233 19.45 -8.67 -2.30
CA PHE A 233 18.00 -8.55 -2.17
C PHE A 233 17.55 -8.49 -0.71
N SER A 234 18.05 -9.40 0.14
CA SER A 234 17.66 -9.44 1.55
C SER A 234 18.02 -8.16 2.30
N ARG A 235 19.20 -7.56 2.00
CA ARG A 235 19.62 -6.26 2.56
C ARG A 235 18.73 -5.13 2.06
N ALA A 236 18.44 -5.08 0.76
CA ALA A 236 17.55 -4.08 0.17
C ALA A 236 16.15 -4.18 0.77
N PHE A 237 15.60 -5.38 0.85
CA PHE A 237 14.27 -5.64 1.44
C PHE A 237 14.20 -5.21 2.91
N LYS A 238 15.24 -5.54 3.71
CA LYS A 238 15.31 -5.10 5.11
C LYS A 238 15.42 -3.58 5.24
N ARG A 239 16.14 -2.92 4.32
CA ARG A 239 16.20 -1.43 4.26
C ARG A 239 14.82 -0.83 3.95
N TRP A 240 14.06 -1.43 3.05
CA TRP A 240 12.73 -0.94 2.65
C TRP A 240 11.65 -1.18 3.71
N PHE A 241 11.65 -2.37 4.32
CA PHE A 241 10.53 -2.86 5.13
C PHE A 241 10.89 -3.15 6.60
N GLY A 242 12.14 -2.90 7.00
CA GLY A 242 12.61 -3.10 8.38
C GLY A 242 12.86 -4.56 8.77
N VAL A 243 12.34 -5.53 8.02
CA VAL A 243 12.43 -6.97 8.29
C VAL A 243 12.98 -7.73 7.09
N SER A 244 13.51 -8.94 7.31
CA SER A 244 13.98 -9.77 6.20
C SER A 244 12.82 -10.37 5.39
N PRO A 245 13.04 -10.74 4.09
CA PRO A 245 12.01 -11.38 3.27
C PRO A 245 11.47 -12.68 3.89
N LYS A 246 12.33 -13.43 4.58
CA LYS A 246 11.95 -14.68 5.25
C LYS A 246 11.03 -14.43 6.44
N GLN A 247 11.33 -13.41 7.26
CA GLN A 247 10.48 -12.99 8.37
C GLN A 247 9.14 -12.47 7.88
N TRP A 248 9.16 -11.68 6.80
CA TRP A 248 7.93 -11.19 6.17
C TRP A 248 7.02 -12.33 5.71
N ARG A 249 7.57 -13.35 5.02
CA ARG A 249 6.82 -14.52 4.54
C ARG A 249 6.31 -15.41 5.67
N GLY A 250 7.07 -15.55 6.75
CA GLY A 250 6.71 -16.39 7.93
C GLY A 250 5.54 -15.84 8.72
N GLY A 251 4.99 -14.69 8.34
CA GLY A 251 3.90 -14.07 9.07
C GLY A 251 4.35 -13.51 10.44
N ASP A 252 5.66 -13.29 10.63
CA ASP A 252 6.23 -12.58 11.79
C ASP A 252 5.89 -11.05 11.78
N CYS A 253 4.89 -10.66 10.99
CA CYS A 253 4.01 -9.54 11.33
C CYS A 253 2.98 -9.95 12.41
N ARG A 254 3.20 -11.13 13.04
CA ARG A 254 2.47 -11.56 14.22
C ARG A 254 3.24 -11.10 15.44
N VAL A 255 2.88 -9.99 15.98
CA VAL A 255 2.64 -9.71 17.40
C VAL A 255 1.73 -8.51 17.43
#